data_ad643068867342c208dc50b88ac955dc
#
_entry.id   ad643068867342c208dc50b88ac955dc
#
_cell.length_a   1.000
_cell.length_b   1.000
_cell.length_c   1.000
_cell.angle_alpha   90.00
_cell.angle_beta   90.00
_cell.angle_gamma   90.00
#
_symmetry.space_group_name_H-M   'P 1'
#
loop_
_entity.id
_entity.type
_entity.pdbx_description
1 polymer ?
#
loop_
_entity_poly.entity_id
_entity_poly.type
_entity_poly.pdbx_seq_one_letter_code
_entity_poly.pdbx_strand_id
1 'polypeptide(L)' 'MRYAIVIEKSETGYGAYVPDLPGCVAAGETLEETERLIRDAVEFHLEGMREDGVSPPEPTSLAEYVEV' A
#
# COMPACT_ATOMS: atom_id res chain seq x y z
N MET A 1 3.65 -9.07 9.71
CA MET A 1 3.46 -7.61 9.89
C MET A 1 2.24 -7.15 9.10
N ARG A 2 1.60 -6.10 9.58
CA ARG A 2 0.41 -5.54 8.93
C ARG A 2 0.66 -4.08 8.60
N TYR A 3 0.66 -3.74 7.33
CA TYR A 3 0.78 -2.35 6.90
C TYR A 3 -0.59 -1.81 6.51
N ALA A 4 -0.89 -0.60 6.94
CA ALA A 4 -2.09 0.08 6.50
C ALA A 4 -1.91 0.50 5.05
N ILE A 5 -2.98 0.36 4.26
CA ILE A 5 -3.00 0.89 2.90
C ILE A 5 -4.12 1.91 2.81
N VAL A 6 -3.94 2.90 1.95
CA VAL A 6 -4.96 3.92 1.67
C VAL A 6 -5.33 3.79 0.21
N ILE A 7 -6.62 3.68 -0.06
CA ILE A 7 -7.12 3.60 -1.43
C ILE A 7 -8.04 4.79 -1.66
N GLU A 8 -7.77 5.51 -2.73
CA GLU A 8 -8.54 6.71 -3.08
C GLU A 8 -9.15 6.55 -4.46
N LYS A 9 -10.41 6.93 -4.57
CA LYS A 9 -11.09 6.90 -5.86
C LYS A 9 -10.72 8.14 -6.66
N SER A 10 -10.47 7.94 -7.94
CA SER A 10 -10.21 9.03 -8.89
C SER A 10 -11.27 9.01 -9.99
N GLU A 11 -11.18 9.92 -10.93
CA GLU A 11 -12.14 9.98 -12.04
C GLU A 11 -12.05 8.75 -12.95
N THR A 12 -10.87 8.15 -13.06
CA THR A 12 -10.65 7.06 -13.99
C THR A 12 -10.44 5.71 -13.33
N GLY A 13 -10.43 5.66 -12.00
CA GLY A 13 -10.21 4.40 -11.29
C GLY A 13 -9.86 4.64 -9.84
N TYR A 14 -8.84 3.93 -9.35
CA TYR A 14 -8.42 3.98 -7.96
C TYR A 14 -6.90 4.06 -7.87
N GLY A 15 -6.43 4.77 -6.87
CA GLY A 15 -5.00 4.78 -6.53
C GLY A 15 -4.82 4.29 -5.12
N ALA A 16 -3.67 3.72 -4.82
CA ALA A 16 -3.36 3.21 -3.49
C ALA A 16 -1.93 3.51 -3.10
N TYR A 17 -1.69 3.68 -1.81
CA TYR A 17 -0.35 3.85 -1.30
C TYR A 17 -0.25 3.26 0.10
N VAL A 18 0.98 3.04 0.55
CA VAL A 18 1.26 2.49 1.87
C VAL A 18 1.99 3.57 2.66
N PRO A 19 1.33 4.15 3.69
CA PRO A 19 1.96 5.23 4.47
C PRO A 19 3.34 4.88 5.03
N ASP A 20 3.53 3.67 5.51
CA ASP A 20 4.78 3.26 6.14
C ASP A 20 5.85 2.77 5.17
N LEU A 21 5.53 2.67 3.89
CA LEU A 21 6.48 2.25 2.86
C LEU A 21 6.52 3.31 1.75
N PRO A 22 7.36 4.35 1.91
CA PRO A 22 7.45 5.41 0.91
C PRO A 22 7.76 4.87 -0.49
N GLY A 23 7.03 5.36 -1.48
CA GLY A 23 7.19 4.92 -2.85
C GLY A 23 6.42 3.66 -3.23
N CYS A 24 5.78 3.01 -2.27
CA CYS A 24 4.97 1.82 -2.55
C CYS A 24 3.56 2.26 -2.93
N VAL A 25 3.28 2.29 -4.23
CA VAL A 25 2.01 2.78 -4.78
C VAL A 25 1.49 1.85 -5.86
N ALA A 26 0.20 1.95 -6.12
CA ALA A 26 -0.44 1.19 -7.20
C ALA A 26 -1.65 1.96 -7.70
N ALA A 27 -2.11 1.62 -8.90
CA ALA A 27 -3.32 2.19 -9.48
C ALA A 27 -4.02 1.12 -10.32
N GLY A 28 -5.33 1.13 -10.31
CA GLY A 28 -6.13 0.18 -11.07
C GLY A 28 -7.46 0.79 -11.47
N GLU A 29 -8.20 0.10 -12.32
CA GLU A 29 -9.48 0.58 -12.81
C GLU A 29 -10.63 0.22 -11.87
N THR A 30 -10.47 -0.84 -11.08
CA THR A 30 -11.48 -1.25 -10.11
C THR A 30 -10.86 -1.33 -8.72
N LEU A 31 -11.70 -1.32 -7.70
CA LEU A 31 -11.26 -1.47 -6.32
C LEU A 31 -10.51 -2.79 -6.12
N GLU A 32 -11.10 -3.89 -6.61
CA GLU A 32 -10.51 -5.21 -6.47
C GLU A 32 -9.15 -5.32 -7.13
N GLU A 33 -9.03 -4.75 -8.32
CA GLU A 33 -7.75 -4.73 -9.02
C GLU A 33 -6.70 -3.94 -8.25
N THR A 34 -7.09 -2.77 -7.74
CA THR A 34 -6.18 -1.91 -6.99
C THR A 34 -5.73 -2.58 -5.70
N GLU A 35 -6.64 -3.27 -5.01
CA GLU A 35 -6.30 -4.01 -3.80
C GLU A 35 -5.27 -5.10 -4.09
N ARG A 36 -5.45 -5.83 -5.18
CA ARG A 36 -4.50 -6.87 -5.57
C ARG A 36 -3.15 -6.26 -5.93
N LEU A 37 -3.16 -5.19 -6.71
CA LEU A 37 -1.93 -4.54 -7.17
C LEU A 37 -1.13 -3.94 -6.01
N ILE A 38 -1.79 -3.31 -5.04
CA ILE A 38 -1.06 -2.73 -3.91
C ILE A 38 -0.50 -3.83 -3.01
N ARG A 39 -1.20 -4.95 -2.87
CA ARG A 39 -0.70 -6.09 -2.11
C ARG A 39 0.56 -6.65 -2.76
N ASP A 40 0.52 -6.84 -4.07
CA ASP A 40 1.68 -7.32 -4.82
C ASP A 40 2.85 -6.32 -4.72
N ALA A 41 2.54 -5.02 -4.76
CA ALA A 41 3.55 -3.98 -4.64
C ALA A 41 4.24 -4.01 -3.28
N VAL A 42 3.47 -4.26 -2.20
CA VAL A 42 4.05 -4.38 -0.86
C VAL A 42 5.00 -5.56 -0.79
N GLU A 43 4.58 -6.72 -1.29
CA GLU A 43 5.43 -7.91 -1.28
C GLU A 43 6.71 -7.69 -2.06
N PHE A 44 6.61 -7.09 -3.23
CA PHE A 44 7.77 -6.79 -4.07
C PHE A 44 8.70 -5.79 -3.38
N HIS A 45 8.13 -4.76 -2.77
CA HIS A 45 8.88 -3.73 -2.07
C HIS A 45 9.69 -4.32 -0.90
N LEU A 46 9.04 -5.16 -0.09
CA LEU A 46 9.69 -5.79 1.05
C LEU A 46 10.77 -6.78 0.62
N GLU A 47 10.52 -7.49 -0.46
CA GLU A 47 11.51 -8.41 -1.00
C GLU A 47 12.75 -7.68 -1.48
N GLY A 48 12.57 -6.55 -2.17
CA GLY A 48 13.69 -5.72 -2.62
C GLY A 48 14.51 -5.19 -1.45
N MET A 49 13.84 -4.77 -0.37
CA MET A 49 14.53 -4.30 0.82
C MET A 49 15.38 -5.41 1.44
N ARG A 50 14.84 -6.62 1.53
CA ARG A 50 15.58 -7.76 2.08
C ARG A 50 16.79 -8.08 1.23
N GLU A 51 16.66 -8.05 -0.09
CA GLU A 51 17.79 -8.30 -0.99
C GLU A 51 18.89 -7.27 -0.81
N ASP A 52 18.51 -6.03 -0.51
CA ASP A 52 19.47 -4.95 -0.28
C ASP A 52 20.01 -4.93 1.15
N GLY A 53 19.60 -5.86 1.98
CA GLY A 53 20.03 -5.93 3.37
C GLY A 53 19.39 -4.86 4.25
N VAL A 54 18.28 -4.28 3.80
CA VAL A 54 17.57 -3.24 4.55
C VAL A 54 16.40 -3.88 5.28
N SER A 55 16.30 -3.62 6.58
CA SER A 55 15.19 -4.14 7.37
C SER A 55 13.92 -3.35 7.06
N PRO A 56 12.78 -4.03 6.83
CA PRO A 56 11.52 -3.32 6.63
C PRO A 56 11.16 -2.52 7.88
N PRO A 57 10.56 -1.33 7.70
CA PRO A 57 10.14 -0.55 8.87
C PRO A 57 8.99 -1.22 9.60
N GLU A 58 8.92 -1.00 10.90
CA GLU A 58 7.79 -1.49 11.69
C GLU A 58 6.54 -0.70 11.29
N PRO A 59 5.39 -1.36 11.16
CA PRO A 59 4.14 -0.66 10.87
C PRO A 59 3.77 0.26 12.02
N THR A 60 3.60 1.54 11.74
CA THR A 60 3.23 2.54 12.73
C THR A 60 1.90 3.23 12.42
N SER A 61 1.45 3.14 11.19
CA SER A 61 0.19 3.77 10.78
C SER A 61 -0.99 2.86 11.06
N LEU A 62 -2.08 3.46 11.51
CA LEU A 62 -3.33 2.77 11.81
C LEU A 62 -4.45 3.45 11.03
N ALA A 63 -5.31 2.67 10.41
CA ALA A 63 -6.45 3.20 9.68
C ALA A 63 -7.69 3.20 10.58
N GLU A 64 -8.34 4.33 10.66
CA GLU A 64 -9.57 4.50 11.43
C GLU A 64 -10.58 5.28 10.62
N TYR A 65 -11.85 5.07 10.88
CA TYR A 65 -12.94 5.77 10.20
C TYR A 65 -13.76 6.52 11.24
N VAL A 66 -14.19 7.72 10.88
CA VAL A 66 -14.99 8.55 11.76
C VAL A 66 -16.33 8.80 11.08
N GLU A 67 -17.41 8.50 11.76
CA GLU A 67 -18.74 8.83 11.25
C GLU A 67 -19.07 10.27 11.56
N VAL A 68 -19.60 10.96 10.58
CA VAL A 68 -19.97 12.36 10.73
C VAL A 68 -21.43 12.58 10.37
#